data_1821ac81a6b08aa5a456a689e0dfec2d
#
_entry.id   1821ac81a6b08aa5a456a689e0dfec2d
#
_cell.length_a   1.000
_cell.length_b   1.000
_cell.length_c   1.000
_cell.angle_alpha   90.00
_cell.angle_beta   90.00
_cell.angle_gamma   90.00
#
_symmetry.space_group_name_H-M   'P 1'
#
loop_
_entity.id
_entity.type
_entity.pdbx_description
1 polymer ?
#
loop_
_entity_poly.entity_id
_entity_poly.type
_entity_poly.pdbx_seq_one_letter_code
_entity_poly.pdbx_strand_id
1 'polypeptide(L)'
;MGRNGGHVAHPARGSVAAVAGVWLQRPAATTVTPRGGAFSPEPVQRRPYNLCMTIALNPSQASPYELFGGEHGVRALVDAFYDHMDLDVEFAGIRALHPETLAGSRDKLYWFLSGWMGGPSLYTDQFGHPRLRARHMPFAIGINERDAWVACMRLALVDCEIDDKLSAWLMGQLSGTADWMRNKSG
;
A
#
# COMPACT_ATOMS: atom_id res chain seq x y z
N MET A 1 47.88 16.14 41.62
CA MET A 1 47.26 14.91 41.16
C MET A 1 45.77 15.17 41.02
N GLY A 2 45.33 15.60 39.86
CA GLY A 2 43.92 15.92 39.55
C GLY A 2 43.43 14.93 38.47
N ARG A 3 42.35 14.22 38.77
CA ARG A 3 41.66 13.32 37.81
C ARG A 3 40.54 14.11 37.16
N ASN A 4 40.67 14.41 35.88
CA ASN A 4 39.60 14.92 35.02
C ASN A 4 38.73 13.75 34.58
N GLY A 5 37.49 13.68 35.07
CA GLY A 5 36.45 12.83 34.58
C GLY A 5 35.77 13.45 33.36
N GLY A 6 36.08 12.98 32.16
CA GLY A 6 35.38 13.39 30.95
C GLY A 6 33.97 12.79 30.91
N HIS A 7 32.98 13.66 30.96
CA HIS A 7 31.57 13.29 30.72
C HIS A 7 31.38 13.18 29.19
N VAL A 8 31.20 11.93 28.72
CA VAL A 8 30.81 11.65 27.33
C VAL A 8 29.31 11.88 27.23
N ALA A 9 28.91 12.97 26.61
CA ALA A 9 27.49 13.23 26.29
C ALA A 9 27.04 12.29 25.18
N HIS A 10 26.06 11.45 25.47
CA HIS A 10 25.31 10.68 24.46
C HIS A 10 24.50 11.65 23.59
N PRO A 11 24.52 11.52 22.25
CA PRO A 11 23.59 12.29 21.42
C PRO A 11 22.17 11.78 21.64
N ALA A 12 21.25 12.71 21.89
CA ALA A 12 19.84 12.47 22.03
C ALA A 12 19.27 11.73 20.80
N ARG A 13 18.53 10.66 21.05
CA ARG A 13 17.75 9.97 20.03
C ARG A 13 16.72 10.93 19.45
N GLY A 14 16.95 11.38 18.22
CA GLY A 14 15.98 12.17 17.47
C GLY A 14 14.67 11.38 17.32
N SER A 15 13.59 11.96 17.79
CA SER A 15 12.25 11.39 17.73
C SER A 15 11.84 11.17 16.28
N VAL A 16 11.58 9.92 15.90
CA VAL A 16 11.09 9.50 14.56
C VAL A 16 9.66 10.02 14.26
N ALA A 17 9.03 10.74 15.21
CA ALA A 17 7.68 11.26 15.07
C ALA A 17 7.53 12.44 14.09
N ALA A 18 8.63 13.08 13.67
CA ALA A 18 8.59 14.29 12.83
C ALA A 18 8.39 14.03 11.33
N VAL A 19 8.51 12.80 10.84
CA VAL A 19 8.48 12.51 9.39
C VAL A 19 7.09 12.08 8.90
N ALA A 20 6.17 11.75 9.82
CA ALA A 20 4.79 11.37 9.49
C ALA A 20 3.93 12.52 8.91
N GLY A 21 4.35 13.78 9.10
CA GLY A 21 3.58 14.97 8.72
C GLY A 21 3.48 15.28 7.23
N VAL A 22 4.33 14.70 6.38
CA VAL A 22 4.38 15.04 4.95
C VAL A 22 3.25 14.38 4.13
N TRP A 23 2.54 13.40 4.70
CA TRP A 23 1.48 12.66 4.01
C TRP A 23 0.06 13.21 4.24
N LEU A 24 -0.13 14.21 5.14
CA LEU A 24 -1.42 14.62 5.69
C LEU A 24 -1.85 16.05 5.35
N GLN A 25 -1.50 16.61 4.20
CA GLN A 25 -2.20 17.82 3.76
C GLN A 25 -3.50 17.40 3.04
N ARG A 26 -4.56 17.28 3.84
CA ARG A 26 -5.95 17.19 3.37
C ARG A 26 -6.43 18.60 2.99
N PRO A 27 -7.14 18.79 1.86
CA PRO A 27 -7.98 19.97 1.72
C PRO A 27 -9.14 19.89 2.74
N ALA A 28 -9.53 21.04 3.29
CA ALA A 28 -10.55 21.16 4.31
C ALA A 28 -11.88 20.51 3.89
N ALA A 29 -12.39 19.64 4.75
CA ALA A 29 -13.69 19.00 4.57
C ALA A 29 -14.82 19.99 4.83
N THR A 30 -15.70 20.17 3.88
CA THR A 30 -16.99 20.84 4.03
C THR A 30 -17.89 19.96 4.90
N THR A 31 -18.31 20.49 6.04
CA THR A 31 -19.19 19.82 7.00
C THR A 31 -20.57 19.63 6.42
N VAL A 32 -20.96 18.41 6.10
CA VAL A 32 -22.35 18.02 5.83
C VAL A 32 -22.91 17.37 7.06
N THR A 33 -23.93 17.98 7.65
CA THR A 33 -24.66 17.48 8.84
C THR A 33 -25.50 16.28 8.47
N PRO A 34 -25.38 15.10 9.12
CA PRO A 34 -26.27 13.98 8.86
C PRO A 34 -27.62 14.15 9.59
N ARG A 35 -28.71 14.08 8.84
CA ARG A 35 -30.05 13.89 9.38
C ARG A 35 -30.15 12.45 9.95
N GLY A 36 -30.59 12.38 11.21
CA GLY A 36 -30.78 11.14 11.93
C GLY A 36 -31.82 10.22 11.27
N GLY A 37 -31.43 8.99 11.01
CA GLY A 37 -32.28 7.85 10.76
C GLY A 37 -31.69 6.68 11.55
N ALA A 38 -32.50 6.06 12.41
CA ALA A 38 -32.11 4.89 13.19
C ALA A 38 -31.84 3.72 12.24
N PHE A 39 -30.62 3.25 12.23
CA PHE A 39 -30.20 2.08 11.44
C PHE A 39 -30.10 0.87 12.40
N SER A 40 -30.99 -0.10 12.24
CA SER A 40 -30.87 -1.39 12.91
C SER A 40 -29.89 -2.28 12.12
N PRO A 41 -28.91 -2.91 12.75
CA PRO A 41 -28.00 -3.80 12.03
C PRO A 41 -28.68 -5.13 11.72
N GLU A 42 -28.95 -5.38 10.46
CA GLU A 42 -29.29 -6.72 9.95
C GLU A 42 -28.02 -7.60 9.94
N PRO A 43 -28.13 -8.90 10.21
CA PRO A 43 -27.00 -9.81 10.23
C PRO A 43 -26.38 -9.94 8.83
N VAL A 44 -25.09 -9.64 8.72
CA VAL A 44 -24.29 -9.80 7.49
C VAL A 44 -24.23 -11.29 7.15
N GLN A 45 -25.10 -11.71 6.23
CA GLN A 45 -24.93 -12.99 5.55
C GLN A 45 -23.72 -12.91 4.64
N ARG A 46 -22.66 -13.64 5.01
CA ARG A 46 -21.52 -13.90 4.11
C ARG A 46 -22.03 -14.67 2.91
N ARG A 47 -22.32 -13.98 1.83
CA ARG A 47 -22.57 -14.64 0.53
C ARG A 47 -21.23 -15.13 0.00
N PRO A 48 -21.14 -16.39 -0.46
CA PRO A 48 -19.96 -16.84 -1.20
C PRO A 48 -19.81 -15.98 -2.46
N TYR A 49 -18.63 -15.45 -2.68
CA TYR A 49 -18.28 -14.63 -3.85
C TYR A 49 -18.18 -15.50 -5.11
N ASN A 50 -19.29 -16.14 -5.49
CA ASN A 50 -19.45 -16.78 -6.80
C ASN A 50 -20.43 -15.93 -7.62
N LEU A 51 -20.00 -14.75 -8.06
CA LEU A 51 -20.62 -14.10 -9.19
C LEU A 51 -19.63 -14.18 -10.36
N CYS A 52 -19.61 -15.35 -10.99
CA CYS A 52 -19.06 -15.55 -12.33
C CYS A 52 -19.92 -14.71 -13.30
N MET A 53 -19.64 -13.40 -13.38
CA MET A 53 -20.03 -12.61 -14.54
C MET A 53 -19.03 -12.96 -15.62
N THR A 54 -19.40 -13.95 -16.43
CA THR A 54 -18.77 -14.24 -17.70
C THR A 54 -19.05 -13.07 -18.66
N ILE A 55 -18.34 -11.94 -18.46
CA ILE A 55 -18.13 -11.01 -19.56
C ILE A 55 -17.12 -11.74 -20.44
N ALA A 56 -17.54 -12.11 -21.64
CA ALA A 56 -16.64 -12.67 -22.67
C ALA A 56 -15.73 -11.53 -23.16
N LEU A 57 -14.79 -11.11 -22.31
CA LEU A 57 -13.69 -10.25 -22.69
C LEU A 57 -12.77 -11.10 -23.56
N ASN A 58 -12.49 -10.61 -24.77
CA ASN A 58 -11.44 -11.20 -25.59
C ASN A 58 -10.12 -11.04 -24.81
N PRO A 59 -9.50 -12.13 -24.28
CA PRO A 59 -8.35 -12.03 -23.39
C PRO A 59 -7.15 -11.28 -24.00
N SER A 60 -7.13 -11.12 -25.32
CA SER A 60 -6.08 -10.41 -26.04
C SER A 60 -6.24 -8.88 -26.03
N GLN A 61 -7.33 -8.34 -25.47
CA GLN A 61 -7.61 -6.91 -25.44
C GLN A 61 -7.92 -6.36 -24.03
N ALA A 62 -8.12 -7.24 -23.04
CA ALA A 62 -8.39 -6.82 -21.67
C ALA A 62 -7.13 -6.24 -21.02
N SER A 63 -7.28 -5.08 -20.36
CA SER A 63 -6.22 -4.49 -19.54
C SER A 63 -5.92 -5.38 -18.34
N PRO A 64 -4.71 -5.31 -17.74
CA PRO A 64 -4.43 -5.97 -16.46
C PRO A 64 -5.44 -5.62 -15.37
N TYR A 65 -5.93 -4.38 -15.35
CA TYR A 65 -6.97 -3.95 -14.42
C TYR A 65 -8.26 -4.76 -14.55
N GLU A 66 -8.72 -4.98 -15.78
CA GLU A 66 -9.92 -5.78 -16.04
C GLU A 66 -9.69 -7.26 -15.72
N LEU A 67 -8.51 -7.80 -16.05
CA LEU A 67 -8.13 -9.18 -15.70
C LEU A 67 -8.05 -9.40 -14.19
N PHE A 68 -7.70 -8.38 -13.41
CA PHE A 68 -7.73 -8.39 -11.94
C PHE A 68 -9.14 -8.30 -11.35
N GLY A 69 -10.18 -8.15 -12.16
CA GLY A 69 -11.55 -7.96 -11.69
C GLY A 69 -11.93 -6.49 -11.43
N GLY A 70 -11.20 -5.57 -12.05
CA GLY A 70 -11.47 -4.13 -11.97
C GLY A 70 -11.29 -3.57 -10.56
N GLU A 71 -12.16 -2.64 -10.17
CA GLU A 71 -12.13 -1.98 -8.86
C GLU A 71 -12.09 -2.96 -7.69
N HIS A 72 -12.98 -3.95 -7.71
CA HIS A 72 -13.10 -4.91 -6.61
C HIS A 72 -11.84 -5.77 -6.43
N GLY A 73 -11.29 -6.29 -7.53
CA GLY A 73 -10.10 -7.13 -7.46
C GLY A 73 -8.86 -6.35 -7.02
N VAL A 74 -8.66 -5.14 -7.56
CA VAL A 74 -7.53 -4.29 -7.15
C VAL A 74 -7.66 -3.83 -5.70
N ARG A 75 -8.89 -3.53 -5.23
CA ARG A 75 -9.13 -3.18 -3.82
C ARG A 75 -8.84 -4.36 -2.91
N ALA A 76 -9.33 -5.56 -3.25
CA ALA A 76 -9.08 -6.78 -2.48
C ALA A 76 -7.57 -7.07 -2.36
N LEU A 77 -6.81 -6.95 -3.46
CA LEU A 77 -5.36 -7.12 -3.44
C LEU A 77 -4.67 -6.13 -2.50
N VAL A 78 -5.07 -4.85 -2.55
CA VAL A 78 -4.48 -3.82 -1.69
C VAL A 78 -4.83 -4.06 -0.22
N ASP A 79 -6.05 -4.48 0.06
CA ASP A 79 -6.48 -4.76 1.43
C ASP A 79 -5.74 -5.97 1.99
N ALA A 80 -5.63 -7.08 1.25
CA ALA A 80 -4.84 -8.24 1.64
C ALA A 80 -3.35 -7.89 1.86
N PHE A 81 -2.76 -7.08 0.97
CA PHE A 81 -1.37 -6.62 1.12
C PHE A 81 -1.14 -5.86 2.42
N TYR A 82 -2.01 -4.93 2.77
CA TYR A 82 -1.86 -4.17 4.01
C TYR A 82 -2.31 -4.95 5.24
N ASP A 83 -3.17 -5.96 5.11
CA ASP A 83 -3.52 -6.86 6.21
C ASP A 83 -2.31 -7.72 6.60
N HIS A 84 -1.60 -8.32 5.64
CA HIS A 84 -0.33 -9.00 5.90
C HIS A 84 0.69 -8.06 6.53
N MET A 85 0.86 -6.86 5.99
CA MET A 85 1.82 -5.89 6.53
C MET A 85 1.53 -5.51 7.97
N ASP A 86 0.26 -5.42 8.37
CA ASP A 86 -0.17 -4.98 9.71
C ASP A 86 -0.18 -6.11 10.74
N LEU A 87 -0.49 -7.34 10.31
CA LEU A 87 -0.78 -8.46 11.19
C LEU A 87 0.39 -9.44 11.31
N ASP A 88 1.20 -9.61 10.26
CA ASP A 88 2.28 -10.58 10.25
C ASP A 88 3.57 -10.00 10.81
N VAL A 89 4.10 -10.58 11.87
CA VAL A 89 5.29 -10.10 12.58
C VAL A 89 6.53 -9.99 11.70
N GLU A 90 6.62 -10.80 10.65
CA GLU A 90 7.74 -10.77 9.70
C GLU A 90 7.80 -9.46 8.89
N PHE A 91 6.68 -8.74 8.77
CA PHE A 91 6.61 -7.46 8.07
C PHE A 91 6.68 -6.24 8.99
N ALA A 92 6.92 -6.44 10.29
CA ALA A 92 7.00 -5.34 11.26
C ALA A 92 8.01 -4.25 10.85
N GLY A 93 9.09 -4.61 10.15
CA GLY A 93 10.10 -3.67 9.66
C GLY A 93 9.53 -2.68 8.63
N ILE A 94 8.83 -3.17 7.62
CA ILE A 94 8.18 -2.29 6.63
C ILE A 94 6.94 -1.61 7.20
N ARG A 95 6.22 -2.27 8.11
CA ARG A 95 5.08 -1.67 8.83
C ARG A 95 5.50 -0.41 9.57
N ALA A 96 6.67 -0.43 10.22
CA ALA A 96 7.20 0.71 10.96
C ALA A 96 7.55 1.93 10.07
N LEU A 97 7.68 1.76 8.77
CA LEU A 97 7.88 2.85 7.80
C LEU A 97 6.57 3.52 7.39
N HIS A 98 5.43 2.96 7.78
CA HIS A 98 4.10 3.46 7.46
C HIS A 98 3.48 4.24 8.63
N PRO A 99 2.48 5.11 8.37
CA PRO A 99 1.74 5.79 9.43
C PRO A 99 1.04 4.81 10.38
N GLU A 100 0.65 5.29 11.55
CA GLU A 100 -0.11 4.52 12.54
C GLU A 100 -1.39 3.91 11.93
N THR A 101 -2.15 4.72 11.17
CA THR A 101 -3.30 4.24 10.39
C THR A 101 -2.93 4.01 8.94
N LEU A 102 -3.23 2.83 8.41
CA LEU A 102 -2.94 2.43 7.03
C LEU A 102 -4.01 2.88 6.01
N ALA A 103 -5.13 3.47 6.45
CA ALA A 103 -6.24 3.82 5.57
C ALA A 103 -5.79 4.67 4.36
N GLY A 104 -5.03 5.75 4.61
CA GLY A 104 -4.52 6.60 3.53
C GLY A 104 -3.46 5.92 2.65
N SER A 105 -2.74 4.93 3.17
CA SER A 105 -1.77 4.14 2.40
C SER A 105 -2.50 3.16 1.47
N ARG A 106 -3.55 2.48 1.96
CA ARG A 106 -4.43 1.61 1.18
C ARG A 106 -5.06 2.38 0.01
N ASP A 107 -5.63 3.54 0.27
CA ASP A 107 -6.24 4.35 -0.78
C ASP A 107 -5.23 4.75 -1.86
N LYS A 108 -4.05 5.23 -1.48
CA LYS A 108 -3.03 5.67 -2.44
C LYS A 108 -2.49 4.52 -3.29
N LEU A 109 -2.26 3.35 -2.70
CA LEU A 109 -1.81 2.19 -3.45
C LEU A 109 -2.90 1.70 -4.41
N TYR A 110 -4.16 1.65 -3.97
CA TYR A 110 -5.30 1.32 -4.82
C TYR A 110 -5.42 2.30 -6.01
N TRP A 111 -5.40 3.60 -5.76
CA TRP A 111 -5.48 4.59 -6.84
C TRP A 111 -4.32 4.50 -7.82
N PHE A 112 -3.11 4.27 -7.30
CA PHE A 112 -1.93 4.09 -8.13
C PHE A 112 -2.02 2.83 -8.98
N LEU A 113 -2.31 1.67 -8.40
CA LEU A 113 -2.39 0.40 -9.11
C LEU A 113 -3.53 0.41 -10.14
N SER A 114 -4.68 1.02 -9.82
CA SER A 114 -5.79 1.14 -10.77
C SER A 114 -5.35 1.79 -12.08
N GLY A 115 -4.76 2.97 -12.03
CA GLY A 115 -4.27 3.66 -13.23
C GLY A 115 -3.09 2.96 -13.89
N TRP A 116 -2.16 2.41 -13.08
CA TRP A 116 -0.97 1.75 -13.58
C TRP A 116 -1.27 0.43 -14.33
N MET A 117 -2.33 -0.28 -13.96
CA MET A 117 -2.81 -1.49 -14.63
C MET A 117 -3.75 -1.20 -15.82
N GLY A 118 -3.94 0.06 -16.19
CA GLY A 118 -4.76 0.43 -17.35
C GLY A 118 -6.24 0.66 -17.02
N GLY A 119 -6.59 0.82 -15.75
CA GLY A 119 -7.88 1.29 -15.26
C GLY A 119 -7.95 2.82 -15.12
N PRO A 120 -8.88 3.36 -14.33
CA PRO A 120 -9.04 4.79 -14.15
C PRO A 120 -7.84 5.44 -13.47
N SER A 121 -7.47 6.64 -13.90
CA SER A 121 -6.28 7.40 -13.47
C SER A 121 -6.44 8.06 -12.10
N LEU A 122 -7.02 7.36 -11.12
CA LEU A 122 -7.45 7.89 -9.83
C LEU A 122 -6.35 8.64 -9.07
N TYR A 123 -5.12 8.14 -9.13
CA TYR A 123 -3.99 8.79 -8.45
C TYR A 123 -3.57 10.08 -9.15
N THR A 124 -3.41 10.05 -10.47
CA THR A 124 -2.93 11.20 -11.23
C THR A 124 -3.93 12.34 -11.28
N ASP A 125 -5.22 12.02 -11.24
CA ASP A 125 -6.30 13.02 -11.21
C ASP A 125 -6.30 13.82 -9.89
N GLN A 126 -5.88 13.20 -8.79
CA GLN A 126 -5.85 13.84 -7.47
C GLN A 126 -4.49 14.48 -7.14
N PHE A 127 -3.39 13.86 -7.54
CA PHE A 127 -2.03 14.20 -7.06
C PHE A 127 -1.04 14.51 -8.18
N GLY A 128 -1.46 14.42 -9.44
CA GLY A 128 -0.58 14.53 -10.60
C GLY A 128 0.40 13.35 -10.70
N HIS A 129 1.53 13.56 -11.34
CA HIS A 129 2.52 12.51 -11.58
C HIS A 129 2.97 11.83 -10.27
N PRO A 130 2.98 10.49 -10.17
CA PRO A 130 3.26 9.76 -8.93
C PRO A 130 4.63 10.07 -8.30
N ARG A 131 5.67 10.31 -9.12
CA ARG A 131 7.05 10.58 -8.66
C ARG A 131 7.50 9.59 -7.58
N LEU A 132 7.23 8.29 -7.79
CA LEU A 132 7.39 7.24 -6.78
C LEU A 132 8.73 7.32 -6.05
N ARG A 133 9.86 7.33 -6.80
CA ARG A 133 11.18 7.38 -6.18
C ARG A 133 11.35 8.61 -5.28
N ALA A 134 10.96 9.79 -5.74
CA ALA A 134 11.08 11.01 -4.94
C ALA A 134 10.26 10.93 -3.64
N ARG A 135 9.08 10.32 -3.70
CA ARG A 135 8.22 10.12 -2.52
C ARG A 135 8.77 9.09 -1.53
N HIS A 136 9.61 8.14 -1.99
CA HIS A 136 10.22 7.13 -1.15
C HIS A 136 11.59 7.54 -0.58
N MET A 137 12.21 8.60 -1.09
CA MET A 137 13.51 9.08 -0.61
C MET A 137 13.60 9.40 0.89
N PRO A 138 12.52 9.91 1.57
CA PRO A 138 12.56 10.14 3.00
C PRO A 138 12.64 8.89 3.86
N PHE A 139 12.32 7.71 3.32
CA PHE A 139 12.32 6.44 4.02
C PHE A 139 13.63 5.68 3.76
N ALA A 140 14.16 5.01 4.80
CA ALA A 140 15.34 4.16 4.64
C ALA A 140 14.92 2.82 4.02
N ILE A 141 15.12 2.66 2.71
CA ILE A 141 14.74 1.45 1.97
C ILE A 141 16.02 0.76 1.46
N GLY A 142 16.38 -0.33 2.11
CA GLY A 142 17.45 -1.23 1.73
C GLY A 142 16.92 -2.49 1.02
N ILE A 143 17.73 -3.54 1.06
CA ILE A 143 17.36 -4.82 0.46
C ILE A 143 16.27 -5.52 1.28
N ASN A 144 16.35 -5.43 2.61
CA ASN A 144 15.40 -6.10 3.51
C ASN A 144 13.99 -5.52 3.37
N GLU A 145 13.85 -4.19 3.32
CA GLU A 145 12.57 -3.53 3.15
C GLU A 145 11.95 -3.83 1.78
N ARG A 146 12.79 -3.86 0.72
CA ARG A 146 12.38 -4.26 -0.61
C ARG A 146 11.88 -5.71 -0.63
N ASP A 147 12.65 -6.64 -0.06
CA ASP A 147 12.31 -8.07 -0.06
C ASP A 147 11.06 -8.35 0.77
N ALA A 148 10.90 -7.71 1.92
CA ALA A 148 9.71 -7.81 2.75
C ALA A 148 8.47 -7.27 2.02
N TRP A 149 8.57 -6.14 1.32
CA TRP A 149 7.48 -5.58 0.51
C TRP A 149 7.06 -6.55 -0.61
N VAL A 150 8.02 -7.13 -1.32
CA VAL A 150 7.78 -8.09 -2.40
C VAL A 150 7.17 -9.38 -1.86
N ALA A 151 7.63 -9.89 -0.71
CA ALA A 151 7.08 -11.07 -0.06
C ALA A 151 5.62 -10.84 0.38
N CYS A 152 5.33 -9.70 1.01
CA CYS A 152 4.00 -9.29 1.43
C CYS A 152 3.02 -9.24 0.23
N MET A 153 3.44 -8.64 -0.89
CA MET A 153 2.62 -8.59 -2.11
C MET A 153 2.36 -9.98 -2.70
N ARG A 154 3.34 -10.89 -2.61
CA ARG A 154 3.16 -12.27 -3.07
C ARG A 154 2.10 -13.02 -2.27
N LEU A 155 2.09 -12.87 -0.94
CA LEU A 155 1.06 -13.45 -0.08
C LEU A 155 -0.33 -12.89 -0.43
N ALA A 156 -0.45 -11.59 -0.61
CA ALA A 156 -1.71 -10.96 -1.01
C ALA A 156 -2.26 -11.50 -2.34
N LEU A 157 -1.38 -11.77 -3.32
CA LEU A 157 -1.79 -12.36 -4.60
C LEU A 157 -2.30 -13.80 -4.45
N VAL A 158 -1.69 -14.57 -3.53
CA VAL A 158 -2.15 -15.94 -3.19
C VAL A 158 -3.53 -15.87 -2.54
N ASP A 159 -3.73 -14.99 -1.59
CA ASP A 159 -5.02 -14.83 -0.87
C ASP A 159 -6.16 -14.39 -1.80
N CYS A 160 -5.82 -13.60 -2.81
CA CYS A 160 -6.79 -13.16 -3.83
C CYS A 160 -7.03 -14.21 -4.94
N GLU A 161 -6.39 -15.39 -4.87
CA GLU A 161 -6.53 -16.47 -5.85
C GLU A 161 -6.31 -16.00 -7.31
N ILE A 162 -5.34 -15.08 -7.50
CA ILE A 162 -5.03 -14.51 -8.81
C ILE A 162 -4.35 -15.57 -9.70
N ASP A 163 -4.78 -15.64 -10.96
CA ASP A 163 -4.19 -16.52 -11.97
C ASP A 163 -2.65 -16.43 -12.00
N ASP A 164 -1.99 -17.57 -12.07
CA ASP A 164 -0.53 -17.69 -11.96
C ASP A 164 0.23 -16.82 -12.98
N LYS A 165 -0.28 -16.71 -14.23
CA LYS A 165 0.38 -15.91 -15.27
C LYS A 165 0.25 -14.42 -14.99
N LEU A 166 -0.93 -13.99 -14.54
CA LEU A 166 -1.19 -12.61 -14.16
C LEU A 166 -0.40 -12.23 -12.90
N SER A 167 -0.34 -13.13 -11.92
CA SER A 167 0.46 -12.99 -10.71
C SER A 167 1.96 -12.87 -11.04
N ALA A 168 2.49 -13.76 -11.88
CA ALA A 168 3.90 -13.72 -12.31
C ALA A 168 4.24 -12.43 -13.08
N TRP A 169 3.34 -11.99 -13.96
CA TRP A 169 3.51 -10.71 -14.67
C TRP A 169 3.57 -9.54 -13.69
N LEU A 170 2.59 -9.44 -12.78
CA LEU A 170 2.54 -8.34 -11.80
C LEU A 170 3.77 -8.33 -10.90
N MET A 171 4.16 -9.50 -10.39
CA MET A 171 5.34 -9.63 -9.52
C MET A 171 6.62 -9.23 -10.24
N GLY A 172 6.76 -9.57 -11.53
CA GLY A 172 7.91 -9.14 -12.34
C GLY A 172 8.01 -7.61 -12.41
N GLN A 173 6.91 -6.94 -12.67
CA GLN A 173 6.86 -5.47 -12.76
C GLN A 173 7.07 -4.79 -11.40
N LEU A 174 6.39 -5.27 -10.37
CA LEU A 174 6.46 -4.68 -9.03
C LEU A 174 7.82 -4.90 -8.36
N SER A 175 8.46 -6.07 -8.56
CA SER A 175 9.80 -6.32 -8.03
C SER A 175 10.83 -5.36 -8.59
N GLY A 176 10.80 -5.06 -9.89
CA GLY A 176 11.66 -4.07 -10.51
C GLY A 176 11.40 -2.65 -9.98
N THR A 177 10.12 -2.31 -9.80
CA THR A 177 9.71 -1.03 -9.21
C THR A 177 10.18 -0.92 -7.76
N ALA A 178 10.00 -1.94 -6.95
CA ALA A 178 10.44 -1.98 -5.55
C ALA A 178 11.97 -1.87 -5.42
N ASP A 179 12.72 -2.55 -6.32
CA ASP A 179 14.18 -2.42 -6.33
C ASP A 179 14.63 -1.00 -6.68
N TRP A 180 13.94 -0.33 -7.61
CA TRP A 180 14.23 1.06 -7.94
C TRP A 180 13.94 2.05 -6.80
N MET A 181 13.07 1.69 -5.83
CA MET A 181 12.81 2.52 -4.65
C MET A 181 13.93 2.48 -3.63
N ARG A 182 14.84 1.49 -3.68
CA ARG A 182 15.96 1.37 -2.76
C ARG A 182 16.84 2.63 -2.79
N ASN A 183 17.20 3.10 -1.60
CA ASN A 183 18.03 4.29 -1.39
C ASN A 183 19.09 4.09 -0.29
N LYS A 184 19.23 2.87 0.21
CA LYS A 184 20.30 2.43 1.12
C LYS A 184 21.07 1.29 0.47
N SER A 185 22.39 1.31 0.65
CA SER A 185 23.25 0.18 0.38
C SER A 185 22.92 -0.88 1.43
N GLY A 186 22.46 -2.05 1.00
CA GLY A 186 22.26 -3.21 1.86
C GLY A 186 23.55 -3.96 2.02
#